data_fc207b25da3c3c0412a1bf58223c1f7e
#
_entry.id   fc207b25da3c3c0412a1bf58223c1f7e
#
_cell.length_a   1.000
_cell.length_b   1.000
_cell.length_c   1.000
_cell.angle_alpha   90.00
_cell.angle_beta   90.00
_cell.angle_gamma   90.00
#
_symmetry.space_group_name_H-M   'P 1'
#
loop_
_entity.id
_entity.type
_entity.pdbx_description
1 polymer ?
#
loop_
_entity_poly.entity_id
_entity_poly.type
_entity_poly.pdbx_seq_one_letter_code
_entity_poly.pdbx_strand_id
1 'polypeptide(L)'
;MAQQTLRQRLEILADAAKYDASCASSGTARKHSLGGLKGRGGIGSTEGMGICHAYAPDGRCISLLKILLTNHCIFDCHYCINRKSANTPRARFTPPEVVALTLDFYRRNYIEGLFLSSGIVKSADHTMEQLVEVARSLREEHDFRGYIHLKTIPEADPELIHQAGLYADRLSINVELPTPRRPGPARP
;
A
#
# COMPACT_ATOMS: atom_id res chain seq x y z
N MET A 1 -24.86 -6.08 -6.82
CA MET A 1 -23.70 -6.53 -6.03
C MET A 1 -23.67 -5.71 -4.74
N ALA A 2 -23.56 -6.36 -3.57
CA ALA A 2 -23.46 -5.65 -2.30
C ALA A 2 -22.19 -4.79 -2.27
N GLN A 3 -22.32 -3.54 -1.82
CA GLN A 3 -21.20 -2.63 -1.70
C GLN A 3 -20.27 -3.13 -0.59
N GLN A 4 -18.97 -3.30 -0.90
CA GLN A 4 -17.97 -3.72 0.09
C GLN A 4 -17.83 -2.68 1.20
N THR A 5 -17.83 -3.13 2.45
CA THR A 5 -17.54 -2.26 3.59
C THR A 5 -16.09 -1.80 3.58
N LEU A 6 -15.80 -0.70 4.29
CA LEU A 6 -14.42 -0.20 4.44
C LEU A 6 -13.48 -1.30 4.99
N ARG A 7 -13.93 -2.06 5.98
CA ARG A 7 -13.18 -3.17 6.56
C ARG A 7 -12.85 -4.26 5.53
N GLN A 8 -13.84 -4.70 4.75
CA GLN A 8 -13.63 -5.71 3.70
C GLN A 8 -12.63 -5.23 2.65
N ARG A 9 -12.70 -3.97 2.23
CA ARG A 9 -11.75 -3.38 1.30
C ARG A 9 -10.34 -3.31 1.90
N LEU A 10 -10.22 -2.95 3.17
CA LEU A 10 -8.94 -2.93 3.88
C LEU A 10 -8.32 -4.33 3.95
N GLU A 11 -9.10 -5.34 4.29
CA GLU A 11 -8.63 -6.74 4.32
C GLU A 11 -8.08 -7.18 2.95
N ILE A 12 -8.81 -6.89 1.86
CA ILE A 12 -8.40 -7.23 0.49
C ILE A 12 -7.11 -6.49 0.10
N LEU A 13 -7.04 -5.18 0.33
CA LEU A 13 -5.95 -4.34 -0.15
C LEU A 13 -4.68 -4.45 0.71
N ALA A 14 -4.82 -4.74 1.98
CA ALA A 14 -3.70 -5.07 2.86
C ALA A 14 -3.13 -6.47 2.57
N ASP A 15 -4.00 -7.46 2.31
CA ASP A 15 -3.55 -8.79 1.90
C ASP A 15 -2.83 -8.75 0.54
N ALA A 16 -3.37 -8.01 -0.42
CA ALA A 16 -2.72 -7.83 -1.72
C ALA A 16 -1.36 -7.12 -1.62
N ALA A 17 -1.20 -6.21 -0.66
CA ALA A 17 0.04 -5.46 -0.46
C ALA A 17 1.21 -6.31 0.08
N LYS A 18 0.95 -7.47 0.70
CA LYS A 18 2.02 -8.34 1.23
C LYS A 18 2.97 -8.87 0.16
N TYR A 19 2.49 -9.00 -1.07
CA TYR A 19 3.30 -9.47 -2.21
C TYR A 19 4.24 -8.40 -2.77
N ASP A 20 4.16 -7.19 -2.26
CA ASP A 20 5.10 -6.13 -2.60
C ASP A 20 6.39 -6.28 -1.79
N ALA A 21 7.50 -6.61 -2.47
CA ALA A 21 8.76 -6.97 -1.85
C ALA A 21 9.58 -5.80 -1.28
N SER A 22 9.08 -4.57 -1.32
CA SER A 22 9.84 -3.38 -0.92
C SER A 22 10.03 -3.19 0.59
N CYS A 23 9.44 -4.08 1.42
CA CYS A 23 9.70 -4.12 2.87
C CYS A 23 10.25 -5.49 3.27
N ALA A 24 11.27 -5.48 4.14
CA ALA A 24 11.92 -6.71 4.62
C ALA A 24 10.99 -7.61 5.47
N SER A 25 9.93 -7.06 6.02
CA SER A 25 8.90 -7.79 6.75
C SER A 25 7.51 -7.28 6.38
N SER A 26 6.63 -8.15 5.97
CA SER A 26 5.22 -7.83 5.78
C SER A 26 4.37 -8.63 6.75
N GLY A 27 3.59 -7.91 7.54
CA GLY A 27 2.65 -8.47 8.49
C GLY A 27 3.19 -8.60 9.91
N THR A 28 2.29 -8.45 10.86
CA THR A 28 2.52 -8.80 12.26
C THR A 28 2.21 -10.28 12.47
N ALA A 29 2.96 -10.95 13.33
CA ALA A 29 2.58 -12.31 13.74
C ALA A 29 1.18 -12.28 14.37
N ARG A 30 0.34 -13.26 14.01
CA ARG A 30 -0.93 -13.44 14.70
C ARG A 30 -0.67 -13.61 16.19
N LYS A 31 -1.25 -12.71 16.98
CA LYS A 31 -1.23 -12.81 18.43
C LYS A 31 -2.66 -13.02 18.91
N HIS A 32 -2.84 -14.08 19.68
CA HIS A 32 -4.06 -14.31 20.41
C HIS A 32 -3.80 -13.98 21.88
N SER A 33 -4.69 -13.25 22.53
CA SER A 33 -4.60 -13.05 23.98
C SER A 33 -4.71 -14.40 24.69
N LEU A 34 -3.82 -14.65 25.66
CA LEU A 34 -3.90 -15.82 26.53
C LEU A 34 -5.27 -15.85 27.21
N GLY A 35 -5.99 -16.95 27.07
CA GLY A 35 -7.33 -17.10 27.65
C GLY A 35 -8.47 -16.65 26.75
N GLY A 36 -8.24 -16.32 25.47
CA GLY A 36 -9.28 -16.13 24.47
C GLY A 36 -10.16 -17.37 24.37
N LEU A 37 -11.18 -17.43 25.24
CA LEU A 37 -12.15 -18.51 25.28
C LEU A 37 -12.79 -18.65 23.89
N LYS A 38 -12.63 -19.81 23.29
CA LYS A 38 -13.36 -20.29 22.10
C LYS A 38 -13.05 -19.55 20.78
N GLY A 39 -11.78 -19.30 20.45
CA GLY A 39 -11.39 -18.84 19.10
C GLY A 39 -11.86 -17.44 18.73
N ARG A 40 -12.37 -16.66 19.68
CA ARG A 40 -12.69 -15.24 19.51
C ARG A 40 -11.53 -14.41 20.04
N GLY A 41 -11.00 -13.51 19.19
CA GLY A 41 -9.93 -12.60 19.59
C GLY A 41 -10.28 -11.82 20.86
N GLY A 42 -9.32 -11.68 21.77
CA GLY A 42 -9.42 -10.83 22.94
C GLY A 42 -8.70 -9.49 22.75
N ILE A 43 -8.66 -8.67 23.79
CA ILE A 43 -7.90 -7.41 23.80
C ILE A 43 -6.42 -7.72 23.48
N GLY A 44 -5.85 -7.00 22.49
CA GLY A 44 -4.48 -7.21 22.02
C GLY A 44 -4.30 -8.32 20.99
N SER A 45 -5.37 -8.96 20.54
CA SER A 45 -5.32 -9.90 19.41
C SER A 45 -5.06 -9.18 18.10
N THR A 46 -4.18 -9.72 17.26
CA THR A 46 -3.87 -9.21 15.92
C THR A 46 -4.03 -10.29 14.87
N GLU A 47 -4.56 -9.93 13.70
CA GLU A 47 -4.76 -10.86 12.58
C GLU A 47 -3.57 -10.86 11.60
N GLY A 48 -2.53 -10.06 11.84
CA GLY A 48 -1.28 -10.11 11.08
C GLY A 48 -1.32 -9.46 9.70
N MET A 49 -2.28 -8.56 9.44
CA MET A 49 -2.41 -7.89 8.14
C MET A 49 -2.21 -6.37 8.22
N GLY A 50 -1.72 -5.79 7.13
CA GLY A 50 -1.72 -4.34 6.89
C GLY A 50 -0.64 -3.53 7.59
N ILE A 51 0.16 -4.10 8.48
CA ILE A 51 1.28 -3.41 9.11
C ILE A 51 2.58 -4.04 8.65
N CYS A 52 3.48 -3.24 8.10
CA CYS A 52 4.85 -3.62 7.82
C CYS A 52 5.83 -2.78 8.64
N HIS A 53 7.08 -3.22 8.69
CA HIS A 53 8.14 -2.55 9.42
C HIS A 53 9.24 -2.11 8.47
N ALA A 54 9.62 -0.85 8.53
CA ALA A 54 10.80 -0.31 7.89
C ALA A 54 11.84 0.05 8.97
N TYR A 55 13.11 -0.07 8.64
CA TYR A 55 14.18 0.30 9.54
C TYR A 55 14.82 1.59 9.06
N ALA A 56 14.90 2.58 9.94
CA ALA A 56 15.66 3.79 9.70
C ALA A 56 17.17 3.52 9.80
N PRO A 57 18.03 4.37 9.20
CA PRO A 57 19.51 4.19 9.27
C PRO A 57 20.05 4.17 10.71
N ASP A 58 19.35 4.78 11.65
CA ASP A 58 19.70 4.78 13.09
C ASP A 58 19.22 3.51 13.83
N GLY A 59 18.67 2.52 13.11
CA GLY A 59 18.22 1.26 13.68
C GLY A 59 16.79 1.28 14.25
N ARG A 60 16.09 2.42 14.24
CA ARG A 60 14.71 2.48 14.70
C ARG A 60 13.81 1.69 13.75
N CYS A 61 12.88 0.94 14.35
CA CYS A 61 11.82 0.25 13.64
C CYS A 61 10.62 1.19 13.48
N ILE A 62 10.17 1.39 12.25
CA ILE A 62 9.03 2.24 11.91
C ILE A 62 7.88 1.34 11.46
N SER A 63 6.75 1.41 12.14
CA SER A 63 5.54 0.66 11.79
C SER A 63 4.72 1.43 10.75
N LEU A 64 4.42 0.78 9.62
CA LEU A 64 3.73 1.41 8.49
C LEU A 64 2.40 0.69 8.19
N LEU A 65 1.35 1.47 7.93
CA LEU A 65 0.16 0.93 7.27
C LEU A 65 0.51 0.63 5.81
N LYS A 66 0.59 -0.65 5.47
CA LYS A 66 0.92 -1.10 4.12
C LYS A 66 -0.33 -1.54 3.39
N ILE A 67 -0.75 -0.74 2.42
CA ILE A 67 -1.95 -1.01 1.62
C ILE A 67 -1.73 -0.66 0.15
N LEU A 68 -2.59 -1.24 -0.71
CA LEU A 68 -2.76 -0.76 -2.07
C LEU A 68 -3.89 0.26 -2.12
N LEU A 69 -3.73 1.30 -2.96
CA LEU A 69 -4.85 2.17 -3.34
C LEU A 69 -5.92 1.36 -4.07
N THR A 70 -5.48 0.47 -4.97
CA THR A 70 -6.32 -0.52 -5.63
C THR A 70 -5.51 -1.72 -6.06
N ASN A 71 -6.14 -2.90 -6.09
CA ASN A 71 -5.58 -4.09 -6.72
C ASN A 71 -6.21 -4.39 -8.08
N HIS A 72 -7.07 -3.51 -8.62
CA HIS A 72 -7.39 -3.52 -10.03
C HIS A 72 -6.17 -3.11 -10.85
N CYS A 73 -5.89 -3.80 -11.95
CA CYS A 73 -4.80 -3.47 -12.84
C CYS A 73 -5.23 -3.66 -14.29
N ILE A 74 -4.75 -2.79 -15.19
CA ILE A 74 -4.97 -2.91 -16.63
C ILE A 74 -4.01 -3.91 -17.29
N PHE A 75 -2.89 -4.24 -16.59
CA PHE A 75 -1.87 -5.17 -17.06
C PHE A 75 -2.10 -6.60 -16.61
N ASP A 76 -1.55 -7.54 -17.38
CA ASP A 76 -1.66 -8.97 -17.13
C ASP A 76 -0.29 -9.64 -16.93
N CYS A 77 0.56 -9.03 -16.11
CA CYS A 77 1.91 -9.52 -15.83
C CYS A 77 1.87 -10.92 -15.19
N HIS A 78 2.49 -11.90 -15.81
CA HIS A 78 2.38 -13.33 -15.42
C HIS A 78 2.76 -13.63 -13.98
N TYR A 79 3.72 -12.91 -13.41
CA TYR A 79 4.19 -13.08 -12.03
C TYR A 79 3.32 -12.35 -11.00
N CYS A 80 2.41 -11.46 -11.43
CA CYS A 80 1.65 -10.62 -10.51
C CYS A 80 0.36 -11.30 -10.07
N ILE A 81 0.14 -11.39 -8.75
CA ILE A 81 -1.10 -11.93 -8.20
C ILE A 81 -2.31 -11.04 -8.52
N ASN A 82 -2.07 -9.74 -8.71
CA ASN A 82 -3.09 -8.74 -9.02
C ASN A 82 -3.23 -8.48 -10.53
N ARG A 83 -2.69 -9.36 -11.39
CA ARG A 83 -2.84 -9.23 -12.84
C ARG A 83 -4.31 -9.22 -13.26
N LYS A 84 -4.61 -8.61 -14.40
CA LYS A 84 -5.98 -8.43 -14.89
C LYS A 84 -6.78 -9.72 -14.94
N SER A 85 -6.18 -10.82 -15.42
CA SER A 85 -6.83 -12.14 -15.57
C SER A 85 -6.95 -12.93 -14.26
N ALA A 86 -6.31 -12.50 -13.16
CA ALA A 86 -6.37 -13.25 -11.92
C ALA A 86 -7.76 -13.14 -11.26
N ASN A 87 -8.27 -14.28 -10.82
CA ASN A 87 -9.54 -14.36 -10.10
C ASN A 87 -9.33 -14.10 -8.60
N THR A 88 -8.85 -12.89 -8.26
CA THR A 88 -8.66 -12.44 -6.89
C THR A 88 -9.74 -11.43 -6.51
N PRO A 89 -10.17 -11.37 -5.24
CA PRO A 89 -11.06 -10.32 -4.77
C PRO A 89 -10.47 -8.95 -5.09
N ARG A 90 -11.30 -8.06 -5.64
CA ARG A 90 -10.88 -6.73 -6.06
C ARG A 90 -11.49 -5.66 -5.17
N ALA A 91 -10.68 -4.66 -4.86
CA ALA A 91 -11.12 -3.50 -4.09
C ALA A 91 -10.39 -2.24 -4.55
N ARG A 92 -10.93 -1.10 -4.14
CA ARG A 92 -10.33 0.21 -4.38
C ARG A 92 -10.69 1.15 -3.24
N PHE A 93 -9.72 1.97 -2.85
CA PHE A 93 -9.91 3.16 -2.05
C PHE A 93 -9.88 4.40 -2.95
N THR A 94 -10.55 5.45 -2.52
CA THR A 94 -10.33 6.81 -3.00
C THR A 94 -9.18 7.45 -2.21
N PRO A 95 -8.49 8.47 -2.76
CA PRO A 95 -7.47 9.20 -2.02
C PRO A 95 -7.95 9.70 -0.65
N PRO A 96 -9.11 10.34 -0.49
CA PRO A 96 -9.61 10.76 0.83
C PRO A 96 -9.82 9.60 1.82
N GLU A 97 -10.22 8.41 1.35
CA GLU A 97 -10.37 7.24 2.23
C GLU A 97 -9.01 6.74 2.75
N VAL A 98 -7.96 6.77 1.92
CA VAL A 98 -6.59 6.42 2.35
C VAL A 98 -6.09 7.42 3.37
N VAL A 99 -6.31 8.71 3.14
CA VAL A 99 -5.96 9.79 4.08
C VAL A 99 -6.65 9.56 5.42
N ALA A 100 -7.97 9.38 5.42
CA ALA A 100 -8.76 9.16 6.63
C ALA A 100 -8.28 7.91 7.42
N LEU A 101 -8.05 6.80 6.72
CA LEU A 101 -7.52 5.57 7.33
C LEU A 101 -6.15 5.79 7.96
N THR A 102 -5.23 6.47 7.25
CA THR A 102 -3.89 6.74 7.74
C THR A 102 -3.92 7.56 9.01
N LEU A 103 -4.71 8.64 9.02
CA LEU A 103 -4.85 9.52 10.19
C LEU A 103 -5.49 8.79 11.38
N ASP A 104 -6.48 7.95 11.13
CA ASP A 104 -7.19 7.21 12.18
C ASP A 104 -6.26 6.19 12.85
N PHE A 105 -5.49 5.44 12.08
CA PHE A 105 -4.51 4.49 12.58
C PHE A 105 -3.34 5.18 13.31
N TYR A 106 -2.89 6.32 12.79
CA TYR A 106 -1.81 7.10 13.39
C TYR A 106 -2.23 7.69 14.74
N ARG A 107 -3.42 8.30 14.83
CA ARG A 107 -3.98 8.87 16.08
C ARG A 107 -4.17 7.81 17.16
N ARG A 108 -4.41 6.56 16.78
CA ARG A 108 -4.54 5.43 17.68
C ARG A 108 -3.21 4.76 18.05
N ASN A 109 -2.09 5.32 17.60
CA ASN A 109 -0.75 4.77 17.80
C ASN A 109 -0.56 3.34 17.25
N TYR A 110 -1.28 2.96 16.20
CA TYR A 110 -1.10 1.67 15.54
C TYR A 110 0.04 1.69 14.53
N ILE A 111 0.32 2.86 13.96
CA ILE A 111 1.34 3.06 12.93
C ILE A 111 2.07 4.37 13.15
N GLU A 112 3.27 4.45 12.60
CA GLU A 112 4.09 5.66 12.52
C GLU A 112 4.13 6.26 11.12
N GLY A 113 3.55 5.57 10.14
CA GLY A 113 3.50 6.06 8.78
C GLY A 113 2.67 5.20 7.82
N LEU A 114 2.70 5.59 6.55
CA LEU A 114 2.00 4.97 5.44
C LEU A 114 2.99 4.39 4.43
N PHE A 115 2.78 3.16 3.99
CA PHE A 115 3.33 2.61 2.77
C PHE A 115 2.20 2.40 1.77
N LEU A 116 2.19 3.18 0.69
CA LEU A 116 1.16 3.15 -0.33
C LEU A 116 1.72 2.70 -1.68
N SER A 117 1.07 1.71 -2.25
CA SER A 117 1.33 1.16 -3.57
C SER A 117 0.00 1.10 -4.35
N SER A 118 0.01 0.68 -5.61
CA SER A 118 -1.23 0.53 -6.39
C SER A 118 -1.06 -0.44 -7.56
N GLY A 119 -2.13 -1.11 -7.93
CA GLY A 119 -2.33 -1.57 -9.30
C GLY A 119 -2.56 -0.37 -10.22
N ILE A 120 -2.33 -0.53 -11.51
CA ILE A 120 -2.43 0.55 -12.51
C ILE A 120 -3.84 0.55 -13.10
N VAL A 121 -4.56 1.66 -12.93
CA VAL A 121 -5.91 1.86 -13.49
C VAL A 121 -5.90 2.99 -14.51
N LYS A 122 -6.61 2.83 -15.61
CA LYS A 122 -6.67 3.77 -16.75
C LYS A 122 -5.30 4.01 -17.41
N SER A 123 -4.38 4.69 -16.74
CA SER A 123 -3.01 4.97 -17.16
C SER A 123 -2.05 5.02 -15.99
N ALA A 124 -0.75 5.00 -16.27
CA ALA A 124 0.30 5.19 -15.28
C ALA A 124 0.14 6.55 -14.58
N ASP A 125 -0.01 7.62 -15.36
CA ASP A 125 -0.14 8.99 -14.86
C ASP A 125 -1.38 9.15 -13.98
N HIS A 126 -2.55 8.71 -14.44
CA HIS A 126 -3.77 8.78 -13.65
C HIS A 126 -3.65 8.06 -12.30
N THR A 127 -2.91 6.96 -12.26
CA THR A 127 -2.68 6.24 -11.01
C THR A 127 -1.68 6.99 -10.12
N MET A 128 -0.62 7.52 -10.72
CA MET A 128 0.40 8.28 -10.01
C MET A 128 -0.16 9.58 -9.43
N GLU A 129 -1.01 10.30 -10.16
CA GLU A 129 -1.74 11.48 -9.67
C GLU A 129 -2.48 11.20 -8.35
N GLN A 130 -3.17 10.06 -8.26
CA GLN A 130 -3.89 9.69 -7.04
C GLN A 130 -2.95 9.39 -5.86
N LEU A 131 -1.78 8.80 -6.10
CA LEU A 131 -0.78 8.57 -5.07
C LEU A 131 -0.19 9.90 -4.57
N VAL A 132 0.10 10.83 -5.49
CA VAL A 132 0.54 12.19 -5.17
C VAL A 132 -0.52 12.93 -4.37
N GLU A 133 -1.79 12.85 -4.78
CA GLU A 133 -2.92 13.46 -4.07
C GLU A 133 -2.99 13.02 -2.61
N VAL A 134 -2.85 11.72 -2.34
CA VAL A 134 -2.83 11.20 -0.96
C VAL A 134 -1.70 11.81 -0.16
N ALA A 135 -0.47 11.81 -0.69
CA ALA A 135 0.70 12.31 0.04
C ALA A 135 0.62 13.82 0.27
N ARG A 136 0.18 14.58 -0.75
CA ARG A 136 -0.02 16.02 -0.66
C ARG A 136 -1.08 16.36 0.39
N SER A 137 -2.26 15.73 0.32
CA SER A 137 -3.33 15.99 1.29
C SER A 137 -2.88 15.68 2.72
N LEU A 138 -2.17 14.56 2.94
CA LEU A 138 -1.59 14.25 4.25
C LEU A 138 -0.67 15.37 4.75
N ARG A 139 0.22 15.90 3.89
CA ARG A 139 1.20 16.93 4.28
C ARG A 139 0.60 18.32 4.41
N GLU A 140 -0.17 18.76 3.41
CA GLU A 140 -0.63 20.15 3.30
C GLU A 140 -1.94 20.42 4.05
N GLU A 141 -2.90 19.47 4.00
CA GLU A 141 -4.22 19.68 4.58
C GLU A 141 -4.31 19.17 6.02
N HIS A 142 -3.51 18.14 6.36
CA HIS A 142 -3.60 17.48 7.66
C HIS A 142 -2.35 17.60 8.51
N ASP A 143 -1.33 18.29 8.03
CA ASP A 143 -0.06 18.53 8.76
C ASP A 143 0.59 17.24 9.28
N PHE A 144 0.39 16.14 8.54
CA PHE A 144 0.85 14.82 8.91
C PHE A 144 2.37 14.74 8.89
N ARG A 145 2.99 14.43 10.03
CA ARG A 145 4.45 14.34 10.21
C ARG A 145 4.97 12.91 10.28
N GLY A 146 4.09 11.92 10.12
CA GLY A 146 4.48 10.52 10.04
C GLY A 146 5.22 10.19 8.74
N TYR A 147 5.85 9.03 8.71
CA TYR A 147 6.64 8.57 7.56
C TYR A 147 5.73 8.22 6.38
N ILE A 148 6.07 8.68 5.18
CA ILE A 148 5.36 8.34 3.94
C ILE A 148 6.32 7.66 2.97
N HIS A 149 6.02 6.40 2.65
CA HIS A 149 6.68 5.65 1.60
C HIS A 149 5.70 5.44 0.45
N LEU A 150 5.97 6.04 -0.71
CA LEU A 150 5.22 5.80 -1.93
C LEU A 150 5.97 4.86 -2.86
N LYS A 151 5.25 3.92 -3.43
CA LYS A 151 5.74 3.14 -4.55
C LYS A 151 5.28 3.79 -5.84
N THR A 152 6.23 4.34 -6.60
CA THR A 152 5.97 5.02 -7.86
C THR A 152 5.51 4.04 -8.92
N ILE A 153 4.70 4.56 -9.84
CA ILE A 153 4.17 3.80 -10.95
C ILE A 153 5.18 3.84 -12.12
N PRO A 154 5.61 2.67 -12.63
CA PRO A 154 6.45 2.62 -13.83
C PRO A 154 5.77 3.34 -15.00
N GLU A 155 6.56 4.06 -15.80
CA GLU A 155 6.09 4.83 -16.97
C GLU A 155 5.20 6.04 -16.66
N ALA A 156 5.06 6.43 -15.40
CA ALA A 156 4.42 7.69 -15.05
C ALA A 156 5.31 8.88 -15.44
N ASP A 157 4.67 10.01 -15.73
CA ASP A 157 5.36 11.25 -16.07
C ASP A 157 6.40 11.60 -14.99
N PRO A 158 7.65 11.94 -15.39
CA PRO A 158 8.71 12.33 -14.44
C PRO A 158 8.31 13.47 -13.50
N GLU A 159 7.48 14.41 -13.95
CA GLU A 159 6.99 15.50 -13.11
C GLU A 159 6.11 14.98 -11.97
N LEU A 160 5.25 14.00 -12.22
CA LEU A 160 4.44 13.36 -11.17
C LEU A 160 5.32 12.60 -10.16
N ILE A 161 6.39 11.97 -10.64
CA ILE A 161 7.36 11.29 -9.75
C ILE A 161 8.10 12.35 -8.92
N HIS A 162 8.49 13.47 -9.52
CA HIS A 162 9.11 14.58 -8.80
C HIS A 162 8.17 15.13 -7.71
N GLN A 163 6.91 15.39 -8.05
CA GLN A 163 5.90 15.85 -7.08
C GLN A 163 5.71 14.86 -5.93
N ALA A 164 5.68 13.55 -6.22
CA ALA A 164 5.65 12.55 -5.16
C ALA A 164 6.84 12.66 -4.21
N GLY A 165 8.02 12.97 -4.74
CA GLY A 165 9.25 13.16 -3.97
C GLY A 165 9.23 14.36 -3.03
N LEU A 166 8.42 15.39 -3.33
CA LEU A 166 8.28 16.55 -2.44
C LEU A 166 7.52 16.22 -1.15
N TYR A 167 6.65 15.21 -1.19
CA TYR A 167 5.76 14.85 -0.07
C TYR A 167 6.15 13.56 0.65
N ALA A 168 6.87 12.65 -0.05
CA ALA A 168 7.24 11.37 0.51
C ALA A 168 8.66 11.39 1.11
N ASP A 169 8.84 10.67 2.22
CA ASP A 169 10.16 10.44 2.81
C ASP A 169 10.96 9.39 2.02
N ARG A 170 10.25 8.52 1.31
CA ARG A 170 10.86 7.49 0.47
C ARG A 170 10.01 7.21 -0.76
N LEU A 171 10.70 7.12 -1.90
CA LEU A 171 10.15 6.57 -3.12
C LEU A 171 10.81 5.21 -3.42
N SER A 172 10.04 4.30 -3.99
CA SER A 172 10.54 3.04 -4.54
C SER A 172 9.81 2.70 -5.82
N ILE A 173 10.46 1.95 -6.70
CA ILE A 173 9.89 1.49 -7.95
C ILE A 173 10.26 0.03 -8.17
N ASN A 174 9.36 -0.76 -8.74
CA ASN A 174 9.71 -2.07 -9.26
C ASN A 174 10.31 -1.92 -10.66
N VAL A 175 11.51 -2.42 -10.81
CA VAL A 175 12.11 -2.63 -12.13
C VAL A 175 11.70 -4.02 -12.59
N GLU A 176 10.64 -4.08 -13.41
CA GLU A 176 10.01 -5.32 -13.83
C GLU A 176 10.87 -6.13 -14.83
N LEU A 177 11.78 -5.46 -15.54
CA LEU A 177 12.72 -6.05 -16.49
C LEU A 177 14.15 -5.57 -16.19
N PRO A 178 15.08 -6.48 -15.98
CA PRO A 178 16.45 -6.13 -15.63
C PRO A 178 17.28 -5.52 -16.79
N THR A 179 16.74 -5.49 -18.00
CA THR A 179 17.44 -4.91 -19.16
C THR A 179 16.48 -4.12 -20.08
N PRO A 180 16.91 -2.93 -20.55
CA PRO A 180 16.08 -2.13 -21.49
C PRO A 180 15.89 -2.77 -22.87
N ARG A 181 16.51 -3.90 -23.16
CA ARG A 181 16.56 -4.52 -24.49
C ARG A 181 15.61 -5.69 -24.72
N ARG A 182 14.76 -6.01 -23.78
CA ARG A 182 13.72 -7.04 -24.01
C ARG A 182 12.35 -6.40 -23.91
N PRO A 183 11.69 -6.08 -25.04
CA PRO A 183 10.25 -6.07 -25.08
C PRO A 183 9.84 -7.52 -24.77
N GLY A 184 9.74 -7.84 -23.51
CA GLY A 184 9.34 -9.16 -23.11
C GLY A 184 7.84 -9.21 -22.93
N PRO A 185 7.25 -10.41 -22.93
CA PRO A 185 5.85 -10.62 -22.62
C PRO A 185 5.51 -10.40 -21.14
N ALA A 186 6.36 -9.70 -20.39
CA ALA A 186 6.08 -9.36 -18.99
C ALA A 186 4.96 -8.33 -18.87
N ARG A 187 4.73 -7.56 -19.95
CA ARG A 187 3.52 -6.74 -20.13
C ARG A 187 2.86 -7.22 -21.40
N PRO A 188 1.56 -7.51 -21.39
CA PRO A 188 0.82 -7.88 -22.59
C PRO A 188 0.79 -6.72 -23.59
#